data_628af5836990ed516485cac062e4aef6
#
_entry.id   628af5836990ed516485cac062e4aef6
#
_cell.length_a   1.000
_cell.length_b   1.000
_cell.length_c   1.000
_cell.angle_alpha   90.00
_cell.angle_beta   90.00
_cell.angle_gamma   90.00
#
_symmetry.space_group_name_H-M   'P 1'
#
loop_
_entity.id
_entity.type
_entity.pdbx_description
1 polymer ?
#
loop_
_entity_poly.entity_id
_entity_poly.type
_entity_poly.pdbx_seq_one_letter_code
_entity_poly.pdbx_strand_id
1 'polypeptide(L)'
;KDKKSILLYGSGGHEAQMKRLLKLLCNDALALEEFVAIIENDANAIEGVSETFFVSPLRDKFTPYKSIKNSLYSVFECIYSFHKLCRKYDVRVLISTGPGVAIFPMLLGRLLGKEIIYIETWSRFYNKSLAGKVMYRLANKFYVQNRELLILYPKAIYSGKL
;
A
#
# COMPACT_ATOMS: atom_id res chain seq x y z
N LYS A 1 -6.41 -22.78 -1.34
CA LYS A 1 -5.83 -21.63 -0.60
C LYS A 1 -6.94 -20.63 -0.33
N ASP A 2 -6.95 -20.07 0.88
CA ASP A 2 -7.91 -19.04 1.25
C ASP A 2 -7.65 -17.77 0.43
N LYS A 3 -8.72 -17.14 -0.04
CA LYS A 3 -8.64 -15.87 -0.78
C LYS A 3 -8.32 -14.75 0.20
N LYS A 4 -7.28 -13.98 -0.10
CA LYS A 4 -6.87 -12.84 0.72
C LYS A 4 -6.54 -11.64 -0.14
N SER A 5 -6.67 -10.45 0.45
CA SER A 5 -6.17 -9.19 -0.10
C SER A 5 -4.99 -8.71 0.73
N ILE A 6 -3.95 -8.19 0.08
CA ILE A 6 -2.77 -7.65 0.78
C ILE A 6 -2.95 -6.15 0.99
N LEU A 7 -2.81 -5.71 2.22
CA LEU A 7 -2.71 -4.32 2.62
C LEU A 7 -1.25 -3.90 2.71
N LEU A 8 -0.91 -2.75 2.15
CA LEU A 8 0.44 -2.19 2.17
C LEU A 8 0.36 -0.76 2.70
N TYR A 9 0.90 -0.52 3.90
CA TYR A 9 0.91 0.81 4.50
C TYR A 9 2.12 1.03 5.41
N GLY A 10 2.47 2.29 5.60
CA GLY A 10 3.49 2.74 6.55
C GLY A 10 2.86 3.46 7.73
N SER A 11 3.70 4.03 8.58
CA SER A 11 3.29 4.77 9.77
C SER A 11 2.62 6.12 9.47
N GLY A 12 1.99 6.69 10.46
CA GLY A 12 1.41 8.03 10.43
C GLY A 12 0.21 8.14 9.50
N GLY A 13 0.25 9.05 8.53
CA GLY A 13 -0.88 9.31 7.61
C GLY A 13 -1.30 8.09 6.79
N HIS A 14 -0.35 7.26 6.37
CA HIS A 14 -0.63 6.03 5.61
C HIS A 14 -1.42 5.01 6.44
N GLU A 15 -1.02 4.83 7.70
CA GLU A 15 -1.73 3.97 8.65
C GLU A 15 -3.13 4.50 8.95
N ALA A 16 -3.26 5.81 9.22
CA ALA A 16 -4.55 6.43 9.50
C ALA A 16 -5.53 6.28 8.33
N GLN A 17 -5.07 6.47 7.10
CA GLN A 17 -5.88 6.29 5.90
C GLN A 17 -6.29 4.83 5.71
N MET A 18 -5.38 3.88 5.93
CA MET A 18 -5.69 2.45 5.82
C MET A 18 -6.74 2.03 6.85
N LYS A 19 -6.62 2.48 8.10
CA LYS A 19 -7.61 2.20 9.15
C LYS A 19 -9.00 2.74 8.81
N ARG A 20 -9.07 3.95 8.25
CA ARG A 20 -10.36 4.53 7.81
C ARG A 20 -10.95 3.79 6.62
N LEU A 21 -10.11 3.42 5.64
CA LEU A 21 -10.55 2.62 4.50
C LEU A 21 -11.16 1.29 4.97
N LEU A 22 -10.47 0.57 5.84
CA LEU A 22 -10.95 -0.72 6.35
C LEU A 22 -12.25 -0.57 7.15
N LYS A 23 -12.39 0.50 7.93
CA LYS A 23 -13.63 0.78 8.64
C LYS A 23 -14.82 0.95 7.69
N LEU A 24 -14.62 1.55 6.52
CA LEU A 24 -15.65 1.65 5.50
C LEU A 24 -15.92 0.29 4.83
N LEU A 25 -14.89 -0.43 4.43
CA LEU A 25 -15.04 -1.71 3.73
C LEU A 25 -15.65 -2.79 4.61
N CYS A 26 -15.26 -2.87 5.88
CA CYS A 26 -15.73 -3.93 6.79
C CYS A 26 -17.14 -3.69 7.34
N ASN A 27 -17.67 -2.46 7.27
CA ASN A 27 -19.08 -2.21 7.63
C ASN A 27 -20.05 -2.77 6.59
N ASP A 28 -19.61 -2.95 5.34
CA ASP A 28 -20.53 -3.27 4.24
C ASP A 28 -20.51 -4.73 3.78
N ALA A 29 -19.40 -5.46 3.83
CA ALA A 29 -19.37 -6.85 3.34
C ALA A 29 -18.08 -7.65 3.60
N LEU A 30 -16.98 -7.04 4.05
CA LEU A 30 -15.69 -7.73 4.17
C LEU A 30 -15.27 -7.88 5.63
N ALA A 31 -14.92 -9.10 6.04
CA ALA A 31 -14.32 -9.35 7.34
C ALA A 31 -12.83 -8.98 7.33
N LEU A 32 -12.31 -8.43 8.43
CA LEU A 32 -10.89 -8.12 8.58
C LEU A 32 -9.98 -9.35 8.36
N GLU A 33 -10.51 -10.54 8.65
CA GLU A 33 -9.84 -11.83 8.39
C GLU A 33 -9.52 -12.07 6.91
N GLU A 34 -10.21 -11.42 5.97
CA GLU A 34 -9.93 -11.53 4.53
C GLU A 34 -8.65 -10.80 4.11
N PHE A 35 -8.06 -10.02 5.03
CA PHE A 35 -6.86 -9.26 4.77
C PHE A 35 -5.63 -9.86 5.44
N VAL A 36 -4.50 -9.67 4.78
CA VAL A 36 -3.15 -9.84 5.30
C VAL A 36 -2.37 -8.55 5.03
N ALA A 37 -1.33 -8.25 5.77
CA ALA A 37 -0.65 -6.98 5.65
C ALA A 37 0.87 -7.11 5.51
N ILE A 38 1.47 -6.18 4.78
CA ILE A 38 2.90 -5.88 4.77
C ILE A 38 3.04 -4.41 5.17
N ILE A 39 3.66 -4.14 6.30
CA ILE A 39 3.73 -2.81 6.89
C ILE A 39 5.15 -2.43 7.25
N GLU A 40 5.44 -1.13 7.29
CA GLU A 40 6.73 -0.65 7.80
C GLU A 40 6.84 -0.87 9.31
N ASN A 41 8.07 -1.13 9.80
CA ASN A 41 8.35 -1.46 11.21
C ASN A 41 7.88 -0.40 12.21
N ASP A 42 7.73 0.85 11.78
CA ASP A 42 7.27 1.96 12.60
C ASP A 42 5.73 2.17 12.52
N ALA A 43 5.02 1.33 11.80
CA ALA A 43 3.56 1.29 11.75
C ALA A 43 2.99 0.27 12.71
N ASN A 44 1.71 0.43 13.08
CA ASN A 44 1.01 -0.51 13.94
C ASN A 44 0.17 -1.48 13.11
N ALA A 45 0.21 -2.77 13.50
CA ALA A 45 -0.67 -3.77 12.93
C ALA A 45 -2.14 -3.43 13.24
N ILE A 46 -3.02 -3.72 12.29
CA ILE A 46 -4.45 -3.58 12.48
C ILE A 46 -4.99 -4.88 13.07
N GLU A 47 -5.62 -4.79 14.23
CA GLU A 47 -6.23 -5.93 14.92
C GLU A 47 -7.33 -6.55 14.05
N GLY A 48 -7.38 -7.89 14.02
CA GLY A 48 -8.32 -8.65 13.19
C GLY A 48 -7.81 -9.01 11.79
N VAL A 49 -6.71 -8.42 11.32
CA VAL A 49 -6.02 -8.85 10.10
C VAL A 49 -5.35 -10.20 10.33
N SER A 50 -5.52 -11.15 9.40
CA SER A 50 -5.11 -12.55 9.58
C SER A 50 -3.61 -12.75 9.83
N GLU A 51 -2.77 -11.97 9.17
CA GLU A 51 -1.31 -12.07 9.27
C GLU A 51 -0.67 -10.75 8.86
N THR A 52 0.36 -10.33 9.59
CA THR A 52 1.07 -9.07 9.30
C THR A 52 2.57 -9.33 9.24
N PHE A 53 3.21 -8.89 8.18
CA PHE A 53 4.65 -8.85 8.00
C PHE A 53 5.17 -7.44 8.20
N PHE A 54 6.25 -7.31 8.95
CA PHE A 54 6.93 -6.05 9.18
C PHE A 54 8.16 -5.95 8.27
N VAL A 55 8.34 -4.81 7.63
CA VAL A 55 9.47 -4.54 6.73
C VAL A 55 10.12 -3.21 7.08
N SER A 56 11.41 -3.10 6.82
CA SER A 56 12.14 -1.86 7.04
C SER A 56 11.67 -0.76 6.09
N PRO A 57 11.56 0.50 6.53
CA PRO A 57 11.21 1.60 5.65
C PRO A 57 12.30 1.82 4.59
N LEU A 58 11.88 2.19 3.38
CA LEU A 58 12.79 2.44 2.27
C LEU A 58 13.74 3.62 2.57
N ARG A 59 13.28 4.57 3.39
CA ARG A 59 14.00 5.78 3.75
C ARG A 59 13.96 5.99 5.25
N ASP A 60 15.13 6.08 5.87
CA ASP A 60 15.23 6.50 7.26
C ASP A 60 14.83 7.98 7.38
N LYS A 61 13.86 8.29 8.24
CA LYS A 61 13.38 9.66 8.49
C LYS A 61 14.44 10.54 9.14
N PHE A 62 15.39 9.93 9.86
CA PHE A 62 16.37 10.63 10.70
C PHE A 62 17.79 10.65 10.12
N THR A 63 18.12 9.76 9.20
CA THR A 63 19.45 9.66 8.60
C THR A 63 19.36 9.42 7.09
N PRO A 64 19.23 10.49 6.28
CA PRO A 64 19.07 10.37 4.82
C PRO A 64 20.28 9.69 4.13
N TYR A 65 21.41 9.58 4.79
CA TYR A 65 22.66 8.98 4.27
C TYR A 65 22.84 7.50 4.59
N LYS A 66 21.96 6.89 5.38
CA LYS A 66 22.02 5.43 5.60
C LYS A 66 21.51 4.67 4.37
N SER A 67 22.34 4.78 3.41
CA SER A 67 22.82 3.74 2.51
C SER A 67 21.78 3.03 1.62
N ILE A 68 22.04 3.08 0.34
CA ILE A 68 21.56 2.19 -0.73
C ILE A 68 21.39 0.74 -0.23
N LYS A 69 22.29 0.23 0.63
CA LYS A 69 22.20 -1.10 1.23
C LYS A 69 20.93 -1.31 2.06
N ASN A 70 20.53 -0.34 2.90
CA ASN A 70 19.33 -0.46 3.72
C ASN A 70 18.06 -0.38 2.85
N SER A 71 18.09 0.43 1.80
CA SER A 71 16.99 0.49 0.83
C SER A 71 16.83 -0.82 0.05
N LEU A 72 17.93 -1.44 -0.38
CA LEU A 72 17.92 -2.76 -1.05
C LEU A 72 17.41 -3.85 -0.11
N TYR A 73 17.81 -3.81 1.16
CA TYR A 73 17.34 -4.73 2.17
C TYR A 73 15.82 -4.61 2.38
N SER A 74 15.31 -3.38 2.52
CA SER A 74 13.85 -3.12 2.66
C SER A 74 13.05 -3.63 1.46
N VAL A 75 13.58 -3.45 0.25
CA VAL A 75 12.97 -3.97 -0.98
C VAL A 75 12.93 -5.50 -0.95
N PHE A 76 14.04 -6.13 -0.58
CA PHE A 76 14.12 -7.58 -0.47
C PHE A 76 13.15 -8.14 0.56
N GLU A 77 13.09 -7.56 1.78
CA GLU A 77 12.12 -7.95 2.81
C GLU A 77 10.68 -7.87 2.30
N CYS A 78 10.35 -6.78 1.58
CA CYS A 78 9.01 -6.54 1.08
C CYS A 78 8.62 -7.55 -0.02
N ILE A 79 9.54 -7.84 -0.95
CA ILE A 79 9.35 -8.85 -2.00
C ILE A 79 9.25 -10.25 -1.39
N TYR A 80 10.10 -10.58 -0.43
CA TYR A 80 10.08 -11.86 0.25
C TYR A 80 8.75 -12.08 1.00
N SER A 81 8.29 -11.08 1.75
CA SER A 81 7.01 -11.11 2.45
C SER A 81 5.84 -11.31 1.47
N PHE A 82 5.84 -10.58 0.36
CA PHE A 82 4.85 -10.74 -0.71
C PHE A 82 4.85 -12.16 -1.28
N HIS A 83 6.03 -12.69 -1.61
CA HIS A 83 6.16 -14.05 -2.13
C HIS A 83 5.63 -15.09 -1.13
N LYS A 84 5.99 -14.95 0.14
CA LYS A 84 5.54 -15.84 1.21
C LYS A 84 4.01 -15.83 1.36
N LEU A 85 3.38 -14.65 1.32
CA LEU A 85 1.93 -14.52 1.34
C LEU A 85 1.28 -15.16 0.11
N CYS A 86 1.80 -14.94 -1.08
CA CYS A 86 1.29 -15.55 -2.31
C CYS A 86 1.44 -17.08 -2.36
N ARG A 87 2.45 -17.63 -1.66
CA ARG A 87 2.59 -19.08 -1.51
C ARG A 87 1.54 -19.66 -0.55
N LYS A 88 1.22 -18.94 0.51
CA LYS A 88 0.29 -19.37 1.56
C LYS A 88 -1.17 -19.18 1.14
N TYR A 89 -1.50 -18.06 0.54
CA TYR A 89 -2.86 -17.63 0.21
C TYR A 89 -3.09 -17.48 -1.30
N ASP A 90 -4.37 -17.49 -1.72
CA ASP A 90 -4.80 -17.04 -3.06
C ASP A 90 -4.97 -15.52 -3.02
N VAL A 91 -3.86 -14.81 -3.21
CA VAL A 91 -3.85 -13.34 -3.23
C VAL A 91 -4.38 -12.85 -4.58
N ARG A 92 -5.41 -12.00 -4.55
CA ARG A 92 -6.01 -11.42 -5.76
C ARG A 92 -5.86 -9.92 -5.87
N VAL A 93 -5.90 -9.21 -4.76
CA VAL A 93 -5.90 -7.76 -4.70
C VAL A 93 -4.77 -7.26 -3.79
N LEU A 94 -4.09 -6.21 -4.21
CA LEU A 94 -3.16 -5.46 -3.38
C LEU A 94 -3.67 -4.02 -3.25
N ILE A 95 -3.78 -3.54 -2.03
CA ILE A 95 -4.27 -2.19 -1.70
C ILE A 95 -3.18 -1.44 -0.93
N SER A 96 -2.80 -0.25 -1.39
CA SER A 96 -1.84 0.58 -0.69
C SER A 96 -2.29 2.03 -0.55
N THR A 97 -2.01 2.60 0.61
CA THR A 97 -2.09 4.05 0.89
C THR A 97 -0.70 4.74 0.86
N GLY A 98 0.33 4.11 0.31
CA GLY A 98 1.76 4.31 0.46
C GLY A 98 2.29 3.26 1.44
N PRO A 99 3.52 3.13 1.72
CA PRO A 99 4.72 3.92 1.46
C PRO A 99 5.42 3.55 0.13
N GLY A 100 6.58 4.18 -0.13
CA GLY A 100 7.35 3.95 -1.35
C GLY A 100 7.82 2.50 -1.54
N VAL A 101 8.13 1.76 -0.47
CA VAL A 101 8.53 0.34 -0.54
C VAL A 101 7.42 -0.57 -1.09
N ALA A 102 6.16 -0.16 -0.97
CA ALA A 102 5.01 -0.89 -1.51
C ALA A 102 4.99 -0.98 -3.05
N ILE A 103 5.71 -0.09 -3.75
CA ILE A 103 5.80 -0.11 -5.21
C ILE A 103 6.29 -1.47 -5.72
N PHE A 104 7.27 -2.08 -5.05
CA PHE A 104 7.91 -3.31 -5.52
C PHE A 104 6.98 -4.52 -5.50
N PRO A 105 6.29 -4.87 -4.39
CA PRO A 105 5.32 -5.96 -4.41
C PRO A 105 4.10 -5.65 -5.28
N MET A 106 3.70 -4.38 -5.42
CA MET A 106 2.60 -4.01 -6.31
C MET A 106 2.99 -4.18 -7.79
N LEU A 107 4.22 -3.85 -8.17
CA LEU A 107 4.75 -4.11 -9.51
C LEU A 107 4.74 -5.62 -9.81
N LEU A 108 5.28 -6.43 -8.89
CA LEU A 108 5.26 -7.89 -9.05
C LEU A 108 3.83 -8.43 -9.10
N GLY A 109 2.96 -7.96 -8.22
CA GLY A 109 1.54 -8.33 -8.23
C GLY A 109 0.89 -8.02 -9.58
N ARG A 110 1.17 -6.86 -10.16
CA ARG A 110 0.67 -6.47 -11.48
C ARG A 110 1.14 -7.43 -12.57
N LEU A 111 2.44 -7.80 -12.56
CA LEU A 111 3.01 -8.76 -13.51
C LEU A 111 2.41 -10.17 -13.36
N LEU A 112 2.01 -10.53 -12.14
CA LEU A 112 1.33 -11.80 -11.83
C LEU A 112 -0.20 -11.74 -12.03
N GLY A 113 -0.72 -10.70 -12.66
CA GLY A 113 -2.15 -10.55 -12.97
C GLY A 113 -3.03 -10.22 -11.76
N LYS A 114 -2.45 -9.73 -10.65
CA LYS A 114 -3.22 -9.28 -9.48
C LYS A 114 -3.84 -7.91 -9.73
N GLU A 115 -4.95 -7.63 -9.09
CA GLU A 115 -5.55 -6.28 -9.11
C GLU A 115 -4.80 -5.35 -8.15
N ILE A 116 -4.40 -4.20 -8.65
CA ILE A 116 -3.63 -3.19 -7.91
C ILE A 116 -4.50 -1.97 -7.68
N ILE A 117 -4.72 -1.63 -6.41
CA ILE A 117 -5.45 -0.45 -5.97
C ILE A 117 -4.50 0.44 -5.18
N TYR A 118 -4.33 1.67 -5.63
CA TYR A 118 -3.49 2.64 -4.96
C TYR A 118 -4.29 3.89 -4.61
N ILE A 119 -4.10 4.38 -3.39
CA ILE A 119 -4.74 5.57 -2.87
C ILE A 119 -3.66 6.60 -2.57
N GLU A 120 -3.66 7.69 -3.33
CA GLU A 120 -2.73 8.81 -3.10
C GLU A 120 -3.06 9.49 -1.77
N THR A 121 -2.03 9.97 -1.09
CA THR A 121 -2.18 10.55 0.24
C THR A 121 -3.05 11.81 0.25
N TRP A 122 -3.89 11.96 1.26
CA TRP A 122 -4.74 13.14 1.48
C TRP A 122 -3.97 14.45 1.68
N SER A 123 -2.68 14.37 2.04
CA SER A 123 -1.83 15.54 2.25
C SER A 123 -1.32 16.18 0.94
N ARG A 124 -1.61 15.56 -0.20
CA ARG A 124 -1.24 16.10 -1.51
C ARG A 124 -2.40 16.84 -2.16
N PHE A 125 -2.14 18.07 -2.61
CA PHE A 125 -3.11 18.92 -3.30
C PHE A 125 -2.63 19.33 -4.69
N TYR A 126 -1.39 19.78 -4.80
CA TYR A 126 -0.86 20.43 -6.01
C TYR A 126 0.39 19.74 -6.57
N ASN A 127 0.81 18.64 -5.97
CA ASN A 127 1.99 17.92 -6.44
C ASN A 127 1.81 16.41 -6.32
N LYS A 128 2.55 15.69 -7.15
CA LYS A 128 2.58 14.22 -7.16
C LYS A 128 3.60 13.71 -6.15
N SER A 129 3.24 12.68 -5.39
CA SER A 129 4.24 11.90 -4.64
C SER A 129 5.10 11.08 -5.61
N LEU A 130 6.29 10.67 -5.20
CA LEU A 130 7.14 9.77 -6.01
C LEU A 130 6.44 8.43 -6.24
N ALA A 131 5.88 7.85 -5.19
CA ALA A 131 5.11 6.62 -5.29
C ALA A 131 3.87 6.81 -6.20
N GLY A 132 3.14 7.91 -6.04
CA GLY A 132 1.99 8.25 -6.87
C GLY A 132 2.31 8.36 -8.35
N LYS A 133 3.46 8.94 -8.73
CA LYS A 133 3.89 9.01 -10.14
C LYS A 133 4.05 7.63 -10.77
N VAL A 134 4.64 6.69 -10.03
CA VAL A 134 4.84 5.32 -10.50
C VAL A 134 3.52 4.55 -10.49
N MET A 135 2.79 4.61 -9.39
CA MET A 135 1.57 3.85 -9.19
C MET A 135 0.42 4.31 -10.10
N TYR A 136 0.39 5.56 -10.52
CA TYR A 136 -0.58 6.05 -11.49
C TYR A 136 -0.53 5.30 -12.84
N ARG A 137 0.65 4.77 -13.19
CA ARG A 137 0.83 3.96 -14.40
C ARG A 137 0.62 2.46 -14.17
N LEU A 138 0.86 2.01 -12.96
CA LEU A 138 0.83 0.58 -12.61
C LEU A 138 -0.52 0.11 -12.05
N ALA A 139 -1.22 0.95 -11.30
CA ALA A 139 -2.46 0.57 -10.62
C ALA A 139 -3.61 0.33 -11.62
N ASN A 140 -4.43 -0.66 -11.33
CA ASN A 140 -5.70 -0.87 -12.02
C ASN A 140 -6.71 0.20 -11.62
N LYS A 141 -6.69 0.58 -10.32
CA LYS A 141 -7.49 1.68 -9.78
C LYS A 141 -6.58 2.61 -8.98
N PHE A 142 -6.58 3.87 -9.36
CA PHE A 142 -5.81 4.91 -8.71
C PHE A 142 -6.76 5.96 -8.16
N TYR A 143 -6.82 6.08 -6.83
CA TYR A 143 -7.70 7.02 -6.14
C TYR A 143 -6.94 8.25 -5.68
N VAL A 144 -7.59 9.40 -5.79
CA VAL A 144 -7.16 10.67 -5.20
C VAL A 144 -8.19 11.14 -4.20
N GLN A 145 -7.73 11.81 -3.15
CA GLN A 145 -8.57 12.29 -2.05
C GLN A 145 -8.84 13.80 -2.10
N ASN A 146 -8.17 14.50 -3.02
CA ASN A 146 -8.37 15.92 -3.27
C ASN A 146 -8.69 16.12 -4.76
N ARG A 147 -9.74 16.86 -5.06
CA ARG A 147 -10.18 17.10 -6.44
C ARG A 147 -9.13 17.80 -7.30
N GLU A 148 -8.31 18.63 -6.68
CA GLU A 148 -7.23 19.38 -7.33
C GLU A 148 -6.21 18.42 -7.98
N LEU A 149 -6.05 17.23 -7.44
CA LEU A 149 -5.15 16.21 -8.01
C LEU A 149 -5.65 15.63 -9.34
N LEU A 150 -6.92 15.79 -9.69
CA LEU A 150 -7.43 15.33 -11.00
C LEU A 150 -6.78 16.08 -12.16
N ILE A 151 -6.31 17.30 -11.95
CA ILE A 151 -5.53 18.06 -12.95
C ILE A 151 -4.20 17.34 -13.24
N LEU A 152 -3.58 16.77 -12.20
CA LEU A 152 -2.30 16.07 -12.30
C LEU A 152 -2.45 14.61 -12.69
N TYR A 153 -3.57 14.00 -12.31
CA TYR A 153 -3.92 12.59 -12.54
C TYR A 153 -5.30 12.49 -13.22
N PRO A 154 -5.41 12.85 -14.53
CA PRO A 154 -6.72 12.93 -15.20
C PRO A 154 -7.54 11.64 -15.22
N LYS A 155 -6.89 10.48 -15.13
CA LYS A 155 -7.55 9.16 -15.09
C LYS A 155 -7.78 8.63 -13.67
N ALA A 156 -7.46 9.42 -12.64
CA ALA A 156 -7.67 9.04 -11.25
C ALA A 156 -9.16 9.09 -10.89
N ILE A 157 -9.53 8.32 -9.87
CA ILE A 157 -10.88 8.28 -9.34
C ILE A 157 -10.91 9.15 -8.07
N TYR A 158 -11.85 10.08 -8.01
CA TYR A 158 -12.13 10.84 -6.80
C TYR A 158 -13.43 10.32 -6.16
N SER A 159 -13.35 9.84 -4.93
CA SER A 159 -14.49 9.31 -4.17
C SER A 159 -14.64 9.98 -2.79
N GLY A 160 -14.04 11.17 -2.62
CA GLY A 160 -13.99 11.86 -1.33
C GLY A 160 -12.71 11.57 -0.55
N LYS A 161 -12.69 11.97 0.71
CA LYS A 161 -11.58 11.77 1.65
C LYS A 161 -11.90 10.61 2.60
N LEU A 162 -10.87 9.86 2.94
CA LEU A 162 -10.89 8.85 4.01
C LEU A 162 -10.93 9.49 5.39
#